data_0c1bef92eff2f7cb718defb0f57c46fa
#
_entry.id   0c1bef92eff2f7cb718defb0f57c46fa
#
_cell.length_a   1.000
_cell.length_b   1.000
_cell.length_c   1.000
_cell.angle_alpha   90.00
_cell.angle_beta   90.00
_cell.angle_gamma   90.00
#
_symmetry.space_group_name_H-M   'P 1'
#
loop_
_entity.id
_entity.type
_entity.pdbx_description
1 polymer ?
#
loop_
_entity_poly.entity_id
_entity_poly.type
_entity_poly.pdbx_seq_one_letter_code
_entity_poly.pdbx_strand_id
1 'polypeptide(L)'
;MLFEDGDGLKIRRDLMDKCTLHTILRLPTGIFYAAGVKTNVLFFTRGKTETGNTKNVWVYDMRTNAPSFGKRTPFTRAAFADFVKAYTGGISIDKVKDNWQGDIDETKRAEIAKEDNRWQVFSREAIAIKGDSLDIGLIADSTLSSGEDLGDPIDIAKEAMSELQAINKELENLIKELS
;
A
#
# COMPACT_ATOMS: atom_id res chain seq x y z
N MET A 1 -11.56 -8.17 -1.42
CA MET A 1 -12.03 -7.97 -0.03
C MET A 1 -12.08 -6.50 0.39
N LEU A 2 -11.08 -5.67 0.15
CA LEU A 2 -11.07 -4.27 0.61
C LEU A 2 -12.05 -3.35 -0.14
N PHE A 3 -12.49 -3.71 -1.33
CA PHE A 3 -13.37 -2.91 -2.21
C PHE A 3 -14.50 -3.71 -2.87
N GLU A 4 -14.56 -5.03 -2.64
CA GLU A 4 -15.59 -5.90 -3.22
C GLU A 4 -16.95 -5.70 -2.52
N ASP A 5 -18.03 -5.86 -3.26
CA ASP A 5 -19.39 -5.87 -2.75
C ASP A 5 -19.78 -7.23 -2.11
N GLY A 6 -21.01 -7.34 -1.67
CA GLY A 6 -21.53 -8.58 -1.09
C GLY A 6 -20.90 -8.92 0.26
N ASP A 7 -20.33 -10.11 0.39
CA ASP A 7 -19.77 -10.57 1.67
C ASP A 7 -18.52 -9.81 2.07
N GLY A 8 -17.73 -9.33 1.11
CA GLY A 8 -16.60 -8.44 1.39
C GLY A 8 -17.02 -7.15 2.10
N LEU A 9 -18.12 -6.54 1.65
CA LEU A 9 -18.69 -5.35 2.27
C LEU A 9 -19.17 -5.63 3.71
N LYS A 10 -19.86 -6.75 3.92
CA LYS A 10 -20.33 -7.16 5.26
C LYS A 10 -19.16 -7.33 6.23
N ILE A 11 -18.10 -8.01 5.80
CA ILE A 11 -16.90 -8.24 6.62
C ILE A 11 -16.21 -6.92 6.97
N ARG A 12 -16.10 -5.97 6.04
CA ARG A 12 -15.50 -4.66 6.31
C ARG A 12 -16.33 -3.86 7.34
N ARG A 13 -17.64 -3.84 7.18
CA ARG A 13 -18.55 -3.18 8.15
C ARG A 13 -18.42 -3.81 9.53
N ASP A 14 -18.51 -5.12 9.60
CA ASP A 14 -18.38 -5.86 10.86
C ASP A 14 -17.02 -5.63 11.53
N LEU A 15 -15.93 -5.61 10.75
CA LEU A 15 -14.60 -5.28 11.25
C LEU A 15 -14.56 -3.86 11.85
N MET A 16 -15.07 -2.85 11.13
CA MET A 16 -15.04 -1.47 11.59
C MET A 16 -16.00 -1.20 12.75
N ASP A 17 -17.07 -1.98 12.85
CA ASP A 17 -18.01 -1.91 13.96
C ASP A 17 -17.44 -2.54 15.23
N LYS A 18 -16.94 -3.77 15.16
CA LYS A 18 -16.46 -4.55 16.31
C LYS A 18 -15.03 -4.23 16.72
N CYS A 19 -14.24 -3.65 15.82
CA CYS A 19 -12.84 -3.33 16.05
C CYS A 19 -12.58 -1.85 15.77
N THR A 20 -11.55 -1.32 16.40
CA THR A 20 -10.93 -0.07 16.00
C THR A 20 -9.92 -0.38 14.91
N LEU A 21 -10.31 -0.27 13.65
CA LEU A 21 -9.39 -0.28 12.51
C LEU A 21 -8.69 1.08 12.49
N HIS A 22 -7.44 1.13 12.88
CA HIS A 22 -6.74 2.41 13.06
C HIS A 22 -5.69 2.68 11.99
N THR A 23 -5.20 1.66 11.27
CA THR A 23 -4.15 1.87 10.25
C THR A 23 -4.26 0.83 9.15
N ILE A 24 -4.06 1.28 7.91
CA ILE A 24 -3.87 0.46 6.72
C ILE A 24 -2.51 0.80 6.12
N LEU A 25 -1.67 -0.20 5.93
CA LEU A 25 -0.40 -0.09 5.24
C LEU A 25 -0.51 -0.72 3.85
N ARG A 26 -0.31 0.08 2.81
CA ARG A 26 -0.26 -0.37 1.42
C ARG A 26 1.17 -0.74 1.06
N LEU A 27 1.42 -2.02 0.86
CA LEU A 27 2.74 -2.53 0.52
C LEU A 27 3.07 -2.31 -0.96
N PRO A 28 4.35 -2.07 -1.31
CA PRO A 28 4.80 -1.98 -2.69
C PRO A 28 4.46 -3.23 -3.48
N THR A 29 4.29 -3.09 -4.78
CA THR A 29 4.21 -4.24 -5.69
C THR A 29 5.57 -4.91 -5.84
N GLY A 30 5.56 -6.20 -6.23
CA GLY A 30 6.80 -6.94 -6.51
C GLY A 30 7.53 -7.52 -5.29
N ILE A 31 7.04 -7.29 -4.06
CA ILE A 31 7.64 -7.88 -2.85
C ILE A 31 7.26 -9.36 -2.64
N PHE A 32 6.20 -9.82 -3.30
CA PHE A 32 5.78 -11.22 -3.34
C PHE A 32 6.03 -11.82 -4.72
N TYR A 33 6.17 -13.14 -4.80
CA TYR A 33 6.45 -13.85 -6.07
C TYR A 33 5.43 -13.63 -7.18
N ALA A 34 4.17 -13.35 -6.83
CA ALA A 34 3.14 -13.05 -7.81
C ALA A 34 3.28 -11.60 -8.29
N ALA A 35 3.62 -11.42 -9.56
CA ALA A 35 3.71 -10.10 -10.18
C ALA A 35 2.37 -9.36 -10.11
N GLY A 36 2.42 -8.06 -9.80
CA GLY A 36 1.23 -7.19 -9.82
C GLY A 36 0.27 -7.34 -8.63
N VAL A 37 0.56 -8.21 -7.66
CA VAL A 37 -0.30 -8.36 -6.46
C VAL A 37 -0.17 -7.14 -5.57
N LYS A 38 -1.29 -6.46 -5.35
CA LYS A 38 -1.40 -5.33 -4.42
C LYS A 38 -1.82 -5.86 -3.05
N THR A 39 -0.93 -5.76 -2.06
CA THR A 39 -1.17 -6.24 -0.70
C THR A 39 -1.35 -5.07 0.25
N ASN A 40 -2.26 -5.24 1.22
CA ASN A 40 -2.45 -4.29 2.31
C ASN A 40 -2.37 -5.04 3.64
N VAL A 41 -1.82 -4.36 4.65
CA VAL A 41 -1.80 -4.84 6.04
C VAL A 41 -2.75 -3.96 6.84
N LEU A 42 -3.68 -4.58 7.57
CA LEU A 42 -4.64 -3.89 8.41
C LEU A 42 -4.22 -4.04 9.87
N PHE A 43 -4.15 -2.92 10.58
CA PHE A 43 -3.86 -2.86 12.00
C PHE A 43 -5.13 -2.46 12.74
N PHE A 44 -5.60 -3.32 13.60
CA PHE A 44 -6.82 -3.09 14.37
C PHE A 44 -6.75 -3.71 15.75
N THR A 45 -7.54 -3.19 16.68
CA THR A 45 -7.73 -3.72 18.03
C THR A 45 -9.20 -4.04 18.26
N ARG A 46 -9.49 -5.07 19.02
CA ARG A 46 -10.88 -5.37 19.42
C ARG A 46 -11.45 -4.20 20.20
N GLY A 47 -12.60 -3.71 19.77
CA GLY A 47 -13.30 -2.64 20.44
C GLY A 47 -14.01 -3.08 21.72
N LYS A 48 -14.46 -2.12 22.50
CA LYS A 48 -15.21 -2.36 23.74
C LYS A 48 -16.70 -2.57 23.50
N THR A 49 -17.20 -2.17 22.34
CA THR A 49 -18.60 -2.24 21.93
C THR A 49 -18.75 -3.11 20.67
N GLU A 50 -19.97 -3.53 20.37
CA GLU A 50 -20.26 -4.32 19.17
C GLU A 50 -20.39 -3.46 17.90
N THR A 51 -20.52 -2.14 18.05
CA THR A 51 -20.68 -1.23 16.92
C THR A 51 -19.92 0.08 17.14
N GLY A 52 -19.52 0.72 16.03
CA GLY A 52 -19.04 2.10 16.03
C GLY A 52 -17.66 2.30 16.67
N ASN A 53 -16.82 1.27 16.74
CA ASN A 53 -15.48 1.39 17.34
C ASN A 53 -14.47 2.14 16.47
N THR A 54 -14.53 1.97 15.15
CA THR A 54 -13.66 2.71 14.22
C THR A 54 -14.17 4.13 14.03
N LYS A 55 -13.33 5.12 14.27
CA LYS A 55 -13.61 6.55 14.04
C LYS A 55 -12.82 7.11 12.86
N ASN A 56 -11.51 6.91 12.89
CA ASN A 56 -10.59 7.34 11.86
C ASN A 56 -9.73 6.17 11.44
N VAL A 57 -9.41 6.12 10.15
CA VAL A 57 -8.48 5.13 9.58
C VAL A 57 -7.33 5.87 8.93
N TRP A 58 -6.13 5.62 9.39
CA TRP A 58 -4.91 6.11 8.79
C TRP A 58 -4.46 5.19 7.66
N VAL A 59 -4.06 5.75 6.55
CA VAL A 59 -3.54 4.99 5.40
C VAL A 59 -2.13 5.45 5.09
N TYR A 60 -1.18 4.52 5.08
CA TYR A 60 0.18 4.77 4.61
C TYR A 60 0.39 4.07 3.27
N ASP A 61 0.72 4.85 2.24
CA ASP A 61 0.96 4.32 0.91
C ASP A 61 2.46 4.19 0.63
N MET A 62 2.99 2.96 0.74
CA MET A 62 4.37 2.65 0.36
C MET A 62 4.54 2.39 -1.14
N ARG A 63 3.48 2.48 -1.96
CA ARG A 63 3.56 2.24 -3.41
C ARG A 63 4.08 3.47 -4.14
N THR A 64 3.68 4.66 -3.67
CA THR A 64 4.10 5.93 -4.23
C THR A 64 5.59 6.15 -4.00
N ASN A 65 6.33 6.43 -5.08
CA ASN A 65 7.79 6.63 -5.07
C ASN A 65 8.59 5.43 -4.51
N ALA A 66 8.02 4.23 -4.52
CA ALA A 66 8.72 3.02 -4.11
C ALA A 66 9.68 2.55 -5.21
N PRO A 67 10.89 2.10 -4.85
CA PRO A 67 11.76 1.44 -5.81
C PRO A 67 11.14 0.10 -6.24
N SER A 68 11.50 -0.39 -7.41
CA SER A 68 11.15 -1.75 -7.80
C SER A 68 11.95 -2.74 -6.94
N PHE A 69 11.23 -3.47 -6.07
CA PHE A 69 11.83 -4.49 -5.22
C PHE A 69 12.04 -5.80 -5.98
N GLY A 70 13.14 -6.51 -5.70
CA GLY A 70 13.50 -7.76 -6.33
C GLY A 70 14.88 -8.25 -5.87
N LYS A 71 15.53 -9.14 -6.63
CA LYS A 71 16.85 -9.66 -6.26
C LYS A 71 17.92 -8.58 -6.10
N ARG A 72 17.88 -7.53 -6.94
CA ARG A 72 18.87 -6.42 -6.92
C ARG A 72 18.56 -5.40 -5.83
N THR A 73 17.30 -5.22 -5.48
CA THR A 73 16.85 -4.28 -4.46
C THR A 73 15.95 -5.04 -3.48
N PRO A 74 16.53 -5.76 -2.51
CA PRO A 74 15.74 -6.58 -1.59
C PRO A 74 14.86 -5.71 -0.69
N PHE A 75 13.64 -6.17 -0.44
CA PHE A 75 12.73 -5.55 0.51
C PHE A 75 13.18 -5.89 1.93
N THR A 76 13.74 -4.91 2.63
CA THR A 76 14.30 -5.09 3.97
C THR A 76 13.53 -4.28 5.02
N ARG A 77 13.84 -4.50 6.31
CA ARG A 77 13.28 -3.71 7.42
C ARG A 77 13.46 -2.21 7.24
N ALA A 78 14.56 -1.78 6.65
CA ALA A 78 14.85 -0.36 6.40
C ALA A 78 13.79 0.31 5.50
N ALA A 79 13.16 -0.42 4.59
CA ALA A 79 12.09 0.11 3.74
C ALA A 79 10.85 0.58 4.53
N PHE A 80 10.67 0.10 5.75
CA PHE A 80 9.57 0.53 6.63
C PHE A 80 9.90 1.75 7.50
N ALA A 81 11.07 2.36 7.39
CA ALA A 81 11.51 3.40 8.32
C ALA A 81 10.53 4.59 8.39
N ASP A 82 10.08 5.09 7.25
CA ASP A 82 9.14 6.21 7.18
C ASP A 82 7.75 5.80 7.70
N PHE A 83 7.27 4.61 7.33
CA PHE A 83 6.02 4.08 7.87
C PHE A 83 6.07 3.95 9.39
N VAL A 84 7.14 3.38 9.93
CA VAL A 84 7.30 3.22 11.39
C VAL A 84 7.32 4.58 12.09
N LYS A 85 8.03 5.56 11.53
CA LYS A 85 8.01 6.94 12.04
C LYS A 85 6.58 7.51 12.06
N ALA A 86 5.83 7.37 10.96
CA ALA A 86 4.46 7.84 10.88
C ALA A 86 3.53 7.08 11.84
N TYR A 87 3.63 5.75 11.87
CA TYR A 87 2.80 4.88 12.70
C TYR A 87 2.98 5.14 14.20
N THR A 88 4.20 5.35 14.65
CA THR A 88 4.55 5.54 16.06
C THR A 88 4.48 7.00 16.52
N GLY A 89 4.19 7.95 15.62
CA GLY A 89 4.22 9.36 15.96
C GLY A 89 5.63 9.92 16.17
N GLY A 90 6.61 9.46 15.36
CA GLY A 90 7.95 10.04 15.29
C GLY A 90 9.10 9.19 15.81
N ILE A 91 8.86 7.95 16.25
CA ILE A 91 9.94 7.07 16.72
C ILE A 91 10.68 6.45 15.54
N SER A 92 12.01 6.53 15.53
CA SER A 92 12.84 5.87 14.51
C SER A 92 12.75 4.35 14.62
N ILE A 93 12.80 3.66 13.48
CA ILE A 93 12.72 2.20 13.37
C ILE A 93 13.77 1.47 14.23
N ASP A 94 14.95 2.06 14.41
CA ASP A 94 16.03 1.47 15.22
C ASP A 94 15.72 1.47 16.72
N LYS A 95 14.80 2.35 17.15
CA LYS A 95 14.36 2.49 18.55
C LYS A 95 13.08 1.72 18.86
N VAL A 96 12.38 1.25 17.82
CA VAL A 96 11.14 0.48 17.98
C VAL A 96 11.49 -0.99 18.18
N LYS A 97 11.08 -1.54 19.32
CA LYS A 97 11.20 -2.98 19.61
C LYS A 97 10.16 -3.76 18.81
N ASP A 98 10.45 -5.01 18.50
CA ASP A 98 9.57 -5.87 17.67
C ASP A 98 8.17 -6.07 18.29
N ASN A 99 8.05 -5.92 19.60
CA ASN A 99 6.79 -6.00 20.34
C ASN A 99 6.27 -4.65 20.82
N TRP A 100 6.50 -3.58 20.05
CA TRP A 100 6.04 -2.25 20.41
C TRP A 100 4.51 -2.22 20.58
N GLN A 101 4.06 -1.76 21.74
CA GLN A 101 2.65 -1.63 22.13
C GLN A 101 2.34 -0.22 22.67
N GLY A 102 3.07 0.77 22.18
CA GLY A 102 2.82 2.16 22.57
C GLY A 102 1.45 2.67 22.11
N ASP A 103 0.95 3.67 22.80
CA ASP A 103 -0.30 4.33 22.46
C ASP A 103 -0.21 5.04 21.10
N ILE A 104 -1.32 5.03 20.38
CA ILE A 104 -1.47 5.73 19.12
C ILE A 104 -1.72 7.21 19.44
N ASP A 105 -0.77 8.07 19.13
CA ASP A 105 -0.89 9.51 19.28
C ASP A 105 -1.38 10.15 17.98
N GLU A 106 -2.68 10.38 17.91
CA GLU A 106 -3.35 10.98 16.73
C GLU A 106 -2.80 12.37 16.38
N THR A 107 -2.40 13.16 17.37
CA THR A 107 -1.86 14.52 17.16
C THR A 107 -0.52 14.44 16.45
N LYS A 108 0.40 13.63 16.94
CA LYS A 108 1.72 13.44 16.30
C LYS A 108 1.62 12.83 14.92
N ARG A 109 0.67 11.89 14.71
CA ARG A 109 0.39 11.34 13.39
C ARG A 109 -0.09 12.42 12.42
N ALA A 110 -0.97 13.32 12.87
CA ALA A 110 -1.45 14.43 12.06
C ALA A 110 -0.33 15.44 11.72
N GLU A 111 0.63 15.66 12.59
CA GLU A 111 1.81 16.48 12.31
C GLU A 111 2.67 15.87 11.21
N ILE A 112 2.96 14.58 11.29
CA ILE A 112 3.74 13.87 10.27
C ILE A 112 3.01 13.87 8.92
N ALA A 113 1.69 13.74 8.91
CA ALA A 113 0.89 13.78 7.69
C ALA A 113 0.97 15.11 6.92
N LYS A 114 1.37 16.18 7.57
CA LYS A 114 1.64 17.47 6.90
C LYS A 114 2.95 17.47 6.11
N GLU A 115 3.88 16.62 6.49
CA GLU A 115 5.21 16.51 5.89
C GLU A 115 5.31 15.35 4.90
N ASP A 116 4.58 14.24 5.16
CA ASP A 116 4.56 13.04 4.32
C ASP A 116 3.17 12.80 3.74
N ASN A 117 2.98 13.15 2.47
CA ASN A 117 1.72 13.02 1.75
C ASN A 117 1.26 11.55 1.55
N ARG A 118 2.15 10.57 1.78
CA ARG A 118 1.82 9.14 1.76
C ARG A 118 1.04 8.72 3.01
N TRP A 119 0.98 9.55 4.04
CA TRP A 119 0.28 9.33 5.30
C TRP A 119 -0.98 10.18 5.37
N GLN A 120 -2.15 9.58 5.31
CA GLN A 120 -3.43 10.27 5.25
C GLN A 120 -4.44 9.67 6.23
N VAL A 121 -5.37 10.48 6.72
CA VAL A 121 -6.45 10.05 7.60
C VAL A 121 -7.81 10.21 6.94
N PHE A 122 -8.67 9.23 7.15
CA PHE A 122 -10.06 9.21 6.66
C PHE A 122 -11.00 8.94 7.81
N SER A 123 -12.02 9.77 7.95
CA SER A 123 -13.06 9.54 8.94
C SER A 123 -13.96 8.37 8.54
N ARG A 124 -14.62 7.75 9.52
CA ARG A 124 -15.58 6.67 9.28
C ARG A 124 -16.71 7.11 8.35
N GLU A 125 -17.15 8.38 8.46
CA GLU A 125 -18.17 8.97 7.61
C GLU A 125 -17.71 9.09 6.15
N ALA A 126 -16.47 9.54 5.93
CA ALA A 126 -15.87 9.63 4.60
C ALA A 126 -15.77 8.25 3.94
N ILE A 127 -15.46 7.22 4.72
CA ILE A 127 -15.42 5.82 4.26
C ILE A 127 -16.83 5.34 3.90
N ALA A 128 -17.83 5.66 4.71
CA ALA A 128 -19.22 5.28 4.47
C ALA A 128 -19.78 5.89 3.17
N ILE A 129 -19.47 7.17 2.90
CA ILE A 129 -19.85 7.86 1.65
C ILE A 129 -19.28 7.13 0.41
N LYS A 130 -18.12 6.50 0.54
CA LYS A 130 -17.49 5.70 -0.52
C LYS A 130 -17.92 4.22 -0.50
N GLY A 131 -19.11 3.91 0.05
CA GLY A 131 -19.65 2.55 0.10
C GLY A 131 -18.87 1.61 1.01
N ASP A 132 -18.28 2.13 2.08
CA ASP A 132 -17.42 1.36 3.00
C ASP A 132 -16.22 0.67 2.30
N SER A 133 -15.78 1.22 1.19
CA SER A 133 -14.54 0.77 0.54
C SER A 133 -13.34 1.19 1.38
N LEU A 134 -12.41 0.27 1.60
CA LEU A 134 -11.11 0.53 2.24
C LEU A 134 -9.98 0.73 1.22
N ASP A 135 -10.30 0.74 -0.06
CA ASP A 135 -9.38 1.20 -1.11
C ASP A 135 -9.48 2.72 -1.27
N ILE A 136 -9.27 3.40 -0.16
CA ILE A 136 -9.31 4.86 0.00
C ILE A 136 -7.89 5.41 0.01
N GLY A 137 -7.74 6.68 -0.36
CA GLY A 137 -6.44 7.36 -0.32
C GLY A 137 -5.52 6.92 -1.46
N LEU A 138 -6.05 6.76 -2.66
CA LEU A 138 -5.24 6.93 -3.84
C LEU A 138 -4.77 8.39 -3.82
N ILE A 139 -3.54 8.60 -3.35
CA ILE A 139 -2.78 9.74 -3.83
C ILE A 139 -2.81 9.54 -5.33
N ALA A 140 -3.39 10.49 -6.06
CA ALA A 140 -3.21 10.50 -7.49
C ALA A 140 -1.69 10.42 -7.67
N ASP A 141 -1.23 9.26 -8.12
CA ASP A 141 0.17 9.08 -8.44
C ASP A 141 0.41 10.10 -9.53
N SER A 142 1.13 11.17 -9.23
CA SER A 142 1.48 12.16 -10.22
C SER A 142 2.43 11.59 -11.28
N THR A 143 2.87 10.35 -11.05
CA THR A 143 3.58 9.50 -12.00
C THR A 143 2.64 8.57 -12.78
N LEU A 144 1.41 8.33 -12.29
CA LEU A 144 0.29 7.87 -13.08
C LEU A 144 -0.43 9.14 -13.57
N SER A 145 0.22 9.87 -14.47
CA SER A 145 -0.45 10.81 -15.35
C SER A 145 -1.77 10.17 -15.78
N SER A 146 -2.84 10.97 -15.72
CA SER A 146 -4.11 10.67 -16.35
C SER A 146 -3.85 9.88 -17.62
N GLY A 147 -4.64 8.88 -17.95
CA GLY A 147 -4.42 8.02 -19.13
C GLY A 147 -4.15 8.73 -20.46
N GLU A 148 -4.07 10.07 -20.46
CA GLU A 148 -3.63 10.96 -21.52
C GLU A 148 -2.09 11.04 -21.66
N ASP A 149 -1.31 10.57 -20.68
CA ASP A 149 0.17 10.58 -20.68
C ASP A 149 0.77 9.16 -20.84
N LEU A 150 -0.05 8.14 -20.90
CA LEU A 150 0.30 6.86 -21.49
C LEU A 150 0.34 7.11 -22.99
N GLY A 151 1.54 7.31 -23.58
CA GLY A 151 1.71 7.56 -25.02
C GLY A 151 0.80 6.69 -25.90
N ASP A 152 0.76 6.91 -27.19
CA ASP A 152 -0.09 6.14 -28.10
C ASP A 152 -0.03 4.65 -27.74
N PRO A 153 -1.16 3.95 -27.49
CA PRO A 153 -1.19 2.53 -27.22
C PRO A 153 -0.37 1.69 -28.20
N ILE A 154 -0.22 2.17 -29.43
CA ILE A 154 0.62 1.58 -30.47
C ILE A 154 2.11 1.67 -30.10
N ASP A 155 2.55 2.77 -29.50
CA ASP A 155 3.96 2.96 -29.13
C ASP A 155 4.32 2.14 -27.91
N ILE A 156 3.42 2.01 -26.92
CA ILE A 156 3.56 1.08 -25.79
C ILE A 156 3.63 -0.37 -26.27
N ALA A 157 2.79 -0.74 -27.25
CA ALA A 157 2.81 -2.08 -27.82
C ALA A 157 4.11 -2.36 -28.58
N LYS A 158 4.66 -1.37 -29.30
CA LYS A 158 5.97 -1.49 -29.98
C LYS A 158 7.11 -1.64 -28.99
N GLU A 159 7.11 -0.89 -27.89
CA GLU A 159 8.12 -0.99 -26.84
C GLU A 159 8.09 -2.37 -26.19
N ALA A 160 6.92 -2.86 -25.80
CA ALA A 160 6.73 -4.20 -25.26
C ALA A 160 7.17 -5.31 -26.25
N MET A 161 6.89 -5.15 -27.54
CA MET A 161 7.38 -6.07 -28.58
C MET A 161 8.90 -6.04 -28.71
N SER A 162 9.52 -4.87 -28.60
CA SER A 162 10.97 -4.72 -28.66
C SER A 162 11.65 -5.42 -27.48
N GLU A 163 11.10 -5.27 -26.27
CA GLU A 163 11.62 -5.96 -25.08
C GLU A 163 11.46 -7.48 -25.19
N LEU A 164 10.33 -7.97 -25.66
CA LEU A 164 10.12 -9.41 -25.91
C LEU A 164 11.11 -9.98 -26.93
N GLN A 165 11.43 -9.24 -27.99
CA GLN A 165 12.40 -9.65 -29.00
C GLN A 165 13.83 -9.69 -28.40
N ALA A 166 14.19 -8.75 -27.54
CA ALA A 166 15.48 -8.75 -26.85
C ALA A 166 15.61 -9.96 -25.90
N ILE A 167 14.56 -10.27 -25.13
CA ILE A 167 14.54 -11.43 -24.24
C ILE A 167 14.62 -12.74 -25.03
N ASN A 168 13.90 -12.87 -26.12
CA ASN A 168 13.99 -14.04 -26.99
C ASN A 168 15.39 -14.28 -27.54
N LYS A 169 16.07 -13.19 -27.95
CA LYS A 169 17.44 -13.28 -28.44
C LYS A 169 18.44 -13.70 -27.34
N GLU A 170 18.24 -13.23 -26.11
CA GLU A 170 19.04 -13.68 -24.96
C GLU A 170 18.81 -15.17 -24.67
N LEU A 171 17.57 -15.64 -24.71
CA LEU A 171 17.22 -17.06 -24.54
C LEU A 171 17.85 -17.93 -25.63
N GLU A 172 17.80 -17.50 -26.89
CA GLU A 172 18.45 -18.22 -27.99
C GLU A 172 19.96 -18.32 -27.81
N ASN A 173 20.60 -17.27 -27.32
CA ASN A 173 22.04 -17.28 -27.03
C ASN A 173 22.36 -18.24 -25.87
N LEU A 174 21.59 -18.23 -24.80
CA LEU A 174 21.75 -19.17 -23.69
C LEU A 174 21.59 -20.64 -24.13
N ILE A 175 20.61 -20.92 -25.00
CA ILE A 175 20.43 -22.27 -25.55
C ILE A 175 21.63 -22.71 -26.37
N LYS A 176 22.25 -21.80 -27.15
CA LYS A 176 23.46 -22.07 -27.91
C LYS A 176 24.69 -22.29 -27.04
N GLU A 177 24.80 -21.60 -25.90
CA GLU A 177 25.89 -21.78 -24.95
C GLU A 177 25.78 -23.09 -24.15
N LEU A 178 24.59 -23.65 -24.04
CA LEU A 178 24.29 -24.90 -23.30
C LEU A 178 24.25 -26.14 -24.20
N SER A 179 24.36 -25.97 -25.52
CA SER A 179 24.35 -27.05 -26.52
C SER A 179 25.75 -27.36 -27.00
#